data_db812cebcb97fe0de891c4bfb37a875a
#
_entry.id   db812cebcb97fe0de891c4bfb37a875a
#
_cell.length_a   1.000
_cell.length_b   1.000
_cell.length_c   1.000
_cell.angle_alpha   90.00
_cell.angle_beta   90.00
_cell.angle_gamma   90.00
#
_symmetry.space_group_name_H-M   'P 1'
#
loop_
_entity.id
_entity.type
_entity.pdbx_description
1 polymer ?
#
loop_
_entity_poly.entity_id
_entity_poly.type
_entity_poly.pdbx_seq_one_letter_code
_entity_poly.pdbx_strand_id
1 'polypeptide(L)'
;LPREPATLEMDLHTIGAAFVVVVVGGMGSIPGAYAAALLISEIKAICIWLGVVDVFGLSVSFSKLTLVVDFLVMAVVLVWRPWGLFGRPQAPSRYVGMQEEPLRRPGKAYLAAAAVLGLLLAAAPVLTAQSPYTTVLLIDLLIAALFAASLHFIMGPAGMHSFGHAAYFGLGAYGAALLVRSLGLPMEVALVVAPLVAAAGAFVY
;
A
#
# COMPACT_ATOMS: atom_id res chain seq x y z
N LEU A 1 33.30 3.01 3.33
CA LEU A 1 32.54 4.22 3.64
C LEU A 1 31.05 3.88 3.51
N PRO A 2 30.19 4.16 4.53
CA PRO A 2 28.75 3.96 4.41
C PRO A 2 28.24 4.83 3.26
N ARG A 3 27.49 4.22 2.35
CA ARG A 3 26.89 4.91 1.19
C ARG A 3 25.63 5.67 1.54
N GLU A 4 24.94 5.26 2.60
CA GLU A 4 23.66 5.85 3.02
C GLU A 4 23.76 6.34 4.46
N PRO A 5 23.23 7.54 4.76
CA PRO A 5 23.13 8.01 6.12
C PRO A 5 22.15 7.15 6.90
N ALA A 6 22.43 6.87 8.17
CA ALA A 6 21.49 6.22 9.06
C ALA A 6 20.33 7.18 9.34
N THR A 7 19.15 6.85 8.85
CA THR A 7 17.91 7.60 9.07
C THR A 7 16.94 6.78 9.92
N LEU A 8 15.99 7.45 10.57
CA LEU A 8 14.95 6.78 11.39
C LEU A 8 14.02 5.88 10.56
N GLU A 9 13.97 6.08 9.25
CA GLU A 9 13.11 5.33 8.33
C GLU A 9 13.85 4.21 7.58
N MET A 10 15.15 4.00 7.87
CA MET A 10 15.99 3.03 7.18
C MET A 10 15.49 1.59 7.32
N ASP A 11 14.90 1.26 8.47
CA ASP A 11 14.30 -0.05 8.74
C ASP A 11 13.09 -0.32 7.84
N LEU A 12 12.17 0.64 7.71
CA LEU A 12 10.98 0.51 6.86
C LEU A 12 11.36 0.37 5.39
N HIS A 13 12.35 1.15 4.93
CA HIS A 13 12.84 1.07 3.56
C HIS A 13 13.49 -0.29 3.28
N THR A 14 14.31 -0.79 4.22
CA THR A 14 14.98 -2.08 4.09
C THR A 14 13.99 -3.25 4.10
N ILE A 15 12.99 -3.21 4.99
CA ILE A 15 11.93 -4.22 5.03
C ILE A 15 11.14 -4.23 3.72
N GLY A 16 10.79 -3.04 3.20
CA GLY A 16 10.09 -2.91 1.92
C GLY A 16 10.88 -3.50 0.76
N ALA A 17 12.17 -3.17 0.65
CA ALA A 17 13.05 -3.72 -0.39
C ALA A 17 13.23 -5.23 -0.26
N ALA A 18 13.44 -5.74 0.95
CA ALA A 18 13.55 -7.18 1.22
C ALA A 18 12.26 -7.93 0.84
N PHE A 19 11.10 -7.33 1.14
CA PHE A 19 9.80 -7.89 0.74
C PHE A 19 9.67 -8.02 -0.78
N VAL A 20 9.98 -6.97 -1.53
CA VAL A 20 9.94 -7.00 -3.00
C VAL A 20 10.86 -8.09 -3.54
N VAL A 21 12.08 -8.20 -3.04
CA VAL A 21 13.04 -9.24 -3.44
C VAL A 21 12.49 -10.65 -3.22
N VAL A 22 11.85 -10.90 -2.07
CA VAL A 22 11.28 -12.22 -1.74
C VAL A 22 10.08 -12.54 -2.64
N VAL A 23 9.21 -11.55 -2.91
CA VAL A 23 8.04 -11.74 -3.77
C VAL A 23 8.47 -11.97 -5.22
N VAL A 24 9.37 -11.15 -5.75
CA VAL A 24 9.91 -11.28 -7.12
C VAL A 24 10.68 -12.58 -7.29
N GLY A 25 11.47 -12.97 -6.29
CA GLY A 25 12.22 -14.22 -6.31
C GLY A 25 11.34 -15.47 -6.24
N GLY A 26 10.18 -15.32 -5.61
CA GLY A 26 9.23 -16.41 -5.31
C GLY A 26 9.32 -16.86 -3.87
N MET A 27 8.19 -16.78 -3.16
CA MET A 27 8.10 -17.14 -1.75
C MET A 27 8.61 -18.56 -1.48
N GLY A 28 9.58 -18.68 -0.56
CA GLY A 28 10.21 -19.96 -0.21
C GLY A 28 11.38 -20.38 -1.09
N SER A 29 11.80 -19.58 -2.07
CA SER A 29 12.95 -19.87 -2.94
C SER A 29 14.14 -18.98 -2.61
N ILE A 30 15.14 -19.49 -1.89
CA ILE A 30 16.39 -18.77 -1.58
C ILE A 30 17.15 -18.38 -2.86
N PRO A 31 17.38 -19.28 -3.85
CA PRO A 31 18.03 -18.90 -5.09
C PRO A 31 17.21 -17.89 -5.90
N GLY A 32 15.87 -17.93 -5.79
CA GLY A 32 14.99 -16.93 -6.39
C GLY A 32 15.18 -15.55 -5.79
N ALA A 33 15.22 -15.45 -4.47
CA ALA A 33 15.48 -14.18 -3.79
C ALA A 33 16.84 -13.59 -4.16
N TYR A 34 17.88 -14.42 -4.26
CA TYR A 34 19.20 -13.99 -4.70
C TYR A 34 19.18 -13.45 -6.14
N ALA A 35 18.56 -14.19 -7.07
CA ALA A 35 18.44 -13.76 -8.46
C ALA A 35 17.62 -12.46 -8.58
N ALA A 36 16.54 -12.32 -7.81
CA ALA A 36 15.73 -11.11 -7.78
C ALA A 36 16.50 -9.90 -7.24
N ALA A 37 17.30 -10.10 -6.19
CA ALA A 37 18.15 -9.03 -5.62
C ALA A 37 19.17 -8.53 -6.64
N LEU A 38 19.81 -9.44 -7.38
CA LEU A 38 20.75 -9.07 -8.45
C LEU A 38 20.03 -8.31 -9.56
N LEU A 39 18.92 -8.84 -10.06
CA LEU A 39 18.14 -8.22 -11.14
C LEU A 39 17.69 -6.80 -10.78
N ILE A 40 17.14 -6.60 -9.60
CA ILE A 40 16.69 -5.29 -9.13
C ILE A 40 17.88 -4.33 -8.99
N SER A 41 18.99 -4.81 -8.42
CA SER A 41 20.20 -3.99 -8.24
C SER A 41 20.79 -3.55 -9.58
N GLU A 42 20.84 -4.43 -10.57
CA GLU A 42 21.32 -4.11 -11.92
C GLU A 42 20.42 -3.09 -12.61
N ILE A 43 19.11 -3.26 -12.54
CA ILE A 43 18.18 -2.29 -13.13
C ILE A 43 18.34 -0.92 -12.46
N LYS A 44 18.44 -0.86 -11.13
CA LYS A 44 18.70 0.39 -10.42
C LYS A 44 20.02 1.03 -10.83
N ALA A 45 21.09 0.24 -10.96
CA ALA A 45 22.40 0.73 -11.42
C ALA A 45 22.32 1.32 -12.82
N ILE A 46 21.62 0.67 -13.75
CA ILE A 46 21.36 1.16 -15.10
C ILE A 46 20.58 2.48 -15.08
N CYS A 47 19.53 2.57 -14.26
CA CYS A 47 18.72 3.79 -14.13
C CYS A 47 19.56 4.96 -13.57
N ILE A 48 20.46 4.70 -12.64
CA ILE A 48 21.37 5.72 -12.10
C ILE A 48 22.40 6.14 -13.17
N TRP A 49 22.93 5.19 -13.94
CA TRP A 49 23.90 5.45 -15.01
C TRP A 49 23.29 6.28 -16.15
N LEU A 50 22.05 6.00 -16.54
CA LEU A 50 21.33 6.76 -17.57
C LEU A 50 21.06 8.20 -17.14
N GLY A 51 20.90 8.46 -15.85
CA GLY A 51 20.67 9.81 -15.31
C GLY A 51 19.40 10.46 -15.86
N VAL A 52 19.55 11.59 -16.55
CA VAL A 52 18.49 12.31 -17.25
C VAL A 52 18.73 12.17 -18.75
N VAL A 53 17.76 11.61 -19.46
CA VAL A 53 17.81 11.44 -20.92
C VAL A 53 16.66 12.20 -21.55
N ASP A 54 16.96 13.02 -22.53
CA ASP A 54 15.95 13.72 -23.33
C ASP A 54 15.47 12.81 -24.46
N VAL A 55 14.24 12.35 -24.34
CA VAL A 55 13.57 11.50 -25.36
C VAL A 55 12.43 12.28 -25.98
N PHE A 56 12.53 12.58 -27.28
CA PHE A 56 11.53 13.33 -28.06
C PHE A 56 11.12 14.69 -27.45
N GLY A 57 12.07 15.41 -26.82
CA GLY A 57 11.80 16.72 -26.22
C GLY A 57 11.18 16.65 -24.80
N LEU A 58 11.04 15.45 -24.24
CA LEU A 58 10.66 15.22 -22.85
C LEU A 58 11.89 14.79 -22.06
N SER A 59 12.28 15.56 -21.05
CA SER A 59 13.35 15.20 -20.13
C SER A 59 12.86 14.13 -19.15
N VAL A 60 13.23 12.88 -19.39
CA VAL A 60 12.92 11.76 -18.50
C VAL A 60 14.07 11.54 -17.52
N SER A 61 13.82 11.73 -16.24
CA SER A 61 14.84 11.50 -15.22
C SER A 61 14.77 10.06 -14.72
N PHE A 62 15.65 9.21 -15.27
CA PHE A 62 15.78 7.81 -14.86
C PHE A 62 16.26 7.67 -13.41
N SER A 63 17.00 8.64 -12.88
CA SER A 63 17.38 8.67 -11.46
C SER A 63 16.17 8.70 -10.52
N LYS A 64 15.08 9.40 -10.90
CA LYS A 64 13.84 9.39 -10.11
C LYS A 64 13.07 8.08 -10.26
N LEU A 65 13.27 7.39 -11.37
CA LEU A 65 12.64 6.10 -11.62
C LEU A 65 13.13 5.02 -10.65
N THR A 66 14.35 5.15 -10.11
CA THR A 66 14.89 4.20 -9.13
C THR A 66 14.00 4.03 -7.89
N LEU A 67 13.23 5.06 -7.52
CA LEU A 67 12.28 4.98 -6.41
C LEU A 67 11.08 4.04 -6.69
N VAL A 68 10.78 3.83 -7.96
CA VAL A 68 9.60 3.08 -8.41
C VAL A 68 10.00 1.73 -9.04
N VAL A 69 11.28 1.57 -9.38
CA VAL A 69 11.81 0.36 -10.06
C VAL A 69 11.46 -0.92 -9.31
N ASP A 70 11.54 -0.94 -8.00
CA ASP A 70 11.23 -2.12 -7.19
C ASP A 70 9.80 -2.61 -7.46
N PHE A 71 8.85 -1.68 -7.47
CA PHE A 71 7.44 -1.98 -7.70
C PHE A 71 7.15 -2.29 -9.17
N LEU A 72 7.83 -1.62 -10.12
CA LEU A 72 7.69 -1.92 -11.54
C LEU A 72 8.18 -3.33 -11.87
N VAL A 73 9.36 -3.70 -11.36
CA VAL A 73 9.91 -5.05 -11.55
C VAL A 73 8.98 -6.08 -10.92
N MET A 74 8.48 -5.80 -9.72
CA MET A 74 7.52 -6.68 -9.05
C MET A 74 6.26 -6.85 -9.89
N ALA A 75 5.66 -5.77 -10.40
CA ALA A 75 4.45 -5.83 -11.21
C ALA A 75 4.69 -6.64 -12.50
N VAL A 76 5.77 -6.37 -13.23
CA VAL A 76 6.11 -7.09 -14.47
C VAL A 76 6.34 -8.57 -14.21
N VAL A 77 7.10 -8.91 -13.16
CA VAL A 77 7.38 -10.31 -12.84
C VAL A 77 6.12 -11.05 -12.42
N LEU A 78 5.27 -10.46 -11.59
CA LEU A 78 4.03 -11.10 -11.12
C LEU A 78 3.01 -11.29 -12.25
N VAL A 79 2.93 -10.37 -13.21
CA VAL A 79 2.09 -10.54 -14.41
C VAL A 79 2.60 -11.70 -15.26
N TRP A 80 3.90 -11.85 -15.40
CA TRP A 80 4.50 -12.90 -16.24
C TRP A 80 4.62 -14.23 -15.51
N ARG A 81 4.98 -14.18 -14.22
CA ARG A 81 5.10 -15.34 -13.32
C ARG A 81 4.49 -15.03 -11.96
N PRO A 82 3.23 -15.35 -11.75
CA PRO A 82 2.51 -15.01 -10.50
C PRO A 82 3.10 -15.68 -9.25
N TRP A 83 3.97 -16.68 -9.42
CA TRP A 83 4.67 -17.36 -8.32
C TRP A 83 6.08 -16.80 -8.07
N GLY A 84 6.47 -15.72 -8.78
CA GLY A 84 7.84 -15.22 -8.80
C GLY A 84 8.77 -16.01 -9.74
N LEU A 85 10.02 -15.57 -9.85
CA LEU A 85 11.00 -16.12 -10.81
C LEU A 85 11.23 -17.63 -10.62
N PHE A 86 11.39 -18.07 -9.37
CA PHE A 86 11.69 -19.46 -8.99
C PHE A 86 10.70 -20.04 -7.97
N GLY A 87 9.56 -19.37 -7.79
CA GLY A 87 8.50 -19.83 -6.92
C GLY A 87 7.82 -21.08 -7.48
N ARG A 88 7.19 -21.85 -6.59
CA ARG A 88 6.36 -22.99 -6.95
C ARG A 88 4.90 -22.67 -6.66
N PRO A 89 3.95 -23.14 -7.49
CA PRO A 89 2.54 -23.05 -7.16
C PRO A 89 2.31 -23.68 -5.79
N GLN A 90 1.87 -22.91 -4.82
CA GLN A 90 1.42 -23.46 -3.56
C GLN A 90 0.04 -24.06 -3.83
N ALA A 91 -0.10 -25.38 -3.59
CA ALA A 91 -1.42 -25.96 -3.56
C ALA A 91 -2.25 -25.20 -2.52
N PRO A 92 -3.50 -24.84 -2.87
CA PRO A 92 -4.37 -24.18 -1.89
C PRO A 92 -4.40 -25.10 -0.66
N SER A 93 -3.92 -24.59 0.47
CA SER A 93 -4.06 -25.30 1.73
C SER A 93 -5.56 -25.57 1.87
N ARG A 94 -5.96 -26.85 1.75
CA ARG A 94 -7.30 -27.24 2.12
C ARG A 94 -7.42 -26.86 3.59
N TYR A 95 -8.04 -25.72 3.83
CA TYR A 95 -8.54 -25.40 5.14
C TYR A 95 -9.50 -26.54 5.48
N VAL A 96 -9.00 -27.54 6.20
CA VAL A 96 -9.85 -28.53 6.85
C VAL A 96 -10.65 -27.67 7.82
N GLY A 97 -11.90 -27.43 7.46
CA GLY A 97 -12.74 -26.44 8.13
C GLY A 97 -12.73 -26.68 9.64
N MET A 98 -11.94 -25.89 10.33
CA MET A 98 -12.30 -25.55 11.70
C MET A 98 -13.65 -24.88 11.55
N GLN A 99 -14.70 -25.49 12.09
CA GLN A 99 -16.02 -24.85 12.19
C GLN A 99 -15.77 -23.50 12.86
N GLU A 100 -15.81 -22.43 12.07
CA GLU A 100 -15.72 -21.09 12.61
C GLU A 100 -16.89 -20.93 13.58
N GLU A 101 -16.57 -20.59 14.82
CA GLU A 101 -17.61 -20.31 15.80
C GLU A 101 -18.52 -19.21 15.22
N PRO A 102 -19.85 -19.37 15.31
CA PRO A 102 -20.76 -18.37 14.78
C PRO A 102 -20.47 -17.02 15.41
N LEU A 103 -20.42 -15.98 14.59
CA LEU A 103 -20.16 -14.61 15.00
C LEU A 103 -21.07 -14.23 16.18
N ARG A 104 -20.50 -14.08 17.34
CA ARG A 104 -21.22 -13.63 18.53
C ARG A 104 -21.59 -12.17 18.38
N ARG A 105 -22.84 -11.83 18.68
CA ARG A 105 -23.25 -10.42 18.71
C ARG A 105 -22.37 -9.65 19.69
N PRO A 106 -21.90 -8.45 19.34
CA PRO A 106 -21.06 -7.65 20.22
C PRO A 106 -21.77 -7.38 21.53
N GLY A 107 -21.09 -7.61 22.65
CA GLY A 107 -21.65 -7.34 23.97
C GLY A 107 -21.97 -5.86 24.17
N LYS A 108 -22.90 -5.54 25.07
CA LYS A 108 -23.29 -4.14 25.36
C LYS A 108 -22.10 -3.25 25.72
N ALA A 109 -21.06 -3.81 26.34
CA ALA A 109 -19.82 -3.09 26.68
C ALA A 109 -19.06 -2.63 25.42
N TYR A 110 -18.99 -3.45 24.37
CA TYR A 110 -18.35 -3.08 23.10
C TYR A 110 -19.14 -2.01 22.36
N LEU A 111 -20.47 -2.10 22.39
CA LEU A 111 -21.33 -1.08 21.78
C LEU A 111 -21.22 0.25 22.53
N ALA A 112 -21.15 0.23 23.85
CA ALA A 112 -20.95 1.43 24.65
C ALA A 112 -19.56 2.05 24.39
N ALA A 113 -18.50 1.22 24.33
CA ALA A 113 -17.15 1.68 24.02
C ALA A 113 -17.07 2.28 22.61
N ALA A 114 -17.71 1.65 21.61
CA ALA A 114 -17.77 2.17 20.25
C ALA A 114 -18.55 3.50 20.17
N ALA A 115 -19.65 3.61 20.92
CA ALA A 115 -20.42 4.86 21.01
C ALA A 115 -19.62 5.99 21.66
N VAL A 116 -18.91 5.71 22.75
CA VAL A 116 -18.04 6.69 23.42
C VAL A 116 -16.90 7.11 22.49
N LEU A 117 -16.26 6.16 21.81
CA LEU A 117 -15.20 6.47 20.84
C LEU A 117 -15.74 7.33 19.69
N GLY A 118 -16.89 6.98 19.12
CA GLY A 118 -17.56 7.76 18.08
C GLY A 118 -17.87 9.19 18.53
N LEU A 119 -18.35 9.36 19.75
CA LEU A 119 -18.66 10.66 20.33
C LEU A 119 -17.38 11.50 20.55
N LEU A 120 -16.30 10.88 21.03
CA LEU A 120 -15.00 11.53 21.18
C LEU A 120 -14.42 11.98 19.83
N LEU A 121 -14.54 11.14 18.80
CA LEU A 121 -14.10 11.47 17.45
C LEU A 121 -14.94 12.59 16.82
N ALA A 122 -16.25 12.60 17.07
CA ALA A 122 -17.14 13.66 16.60
C ALA A 122 -16.85 15.01 17.33
N ALA A 123 -16.46 14.95 18.59
CA ALA A 123 -16.07 16.13 19.36
C ALA A 123 -14.63 16.61 19.08
N ALA A 124 -13.79 15.76 18.48
CA ALA A 124 -12.39 16.05 18.23
C ALA A 124 -12.14 17.38 17.50
N PRO A 125 -12.85 17.74 16.42
CA PRO A 125 -12.64 19.04 15.74
C PRO A 125 -12.83 20.25 16.66
N VAL A 126 -13.77 20.15 17.59
CA VAL A 126 -14.05 21.23 18.54
C VAL A 126 -12.98 21.28 19.64
N LEU A 127 -12.58 20.11 20.15
CA LEU A 127 -11.58 19.99 21.21
C LEU A 127 -10.17 20.37 20.74
N THR A 128 -9.86 20.15 19.48
CA THR A 128 -8.52 20.41 18.91
C THR A 128 -8.44 21.70 18.12
N ALA A 129 -9.51 22.49 18.05
CA ALA A 129 -9.57 23.74 17.28
C ALA A 129 -8.43 24.73 17.61
N GLN A 130 -7.89 24.69 18.81
CA GLN A 130 -6.79 25.58 19.25
C GLN A 130 -5.39 25.02 18.95
N SER A 131 -5.29 23.77 18.49
CA SER A 131 -4.02 23.09 18.24
C SER A 131 -4.00 22.46 16.84
N PRO A 132 -3.53 23.20 15.80
CA PRO A 132 -3.47 22.68 14.42
C PRO A 132 -2.70 21.37 14.29
N TYR A 133 -1.62 21.21 15.06
CA TYR A 133 -0.82 20.00 15.07
C TYR A 133 -1.63 18.77 15.53
N THR A 134 -2.41 18.90 16.60
CA THR A 134 -3.23 17.81 17.13
C THR A 134 -4.32 17.39 16.14
N THR A 135 -4.89 18.36 15.43
CA THR A 135 -5.89 18.09 14.38
C THR A 135 -5.28 17.27 13.23
N VAL A 136 -4.10 17.66 12.73
CA VAL A 136 -3.39 16.91 11.67
C VAL A 136 -3.05 15.49 12.15
N LEU A 137 -2.51 15.37 13.36
CA LEU A 137 -2.17 14.06 13.92
C LEU A 137 -3.38 13.13 14.05
N LEU A 138 -4.55 13.66 14.46
CA LEU A 138 -5.78 12.88 14.53
C LEU A 138 -6.28 12.46 13.14
N ILE A 139 -6.16 13.31 12.14
CA ILE A 139 -6.51 12.97 10.75
C ILE A 139 -5.62 11.82 10.26
N ASP A 140 -4.30 11.92 10.44
CA ASP A 140 -3.35 10.88 10.03
C ASP A 140 -3.64 9.54 10.75
N LEU A 141 -3.96 9.60 12.03
CA LEU A 141 -4.33 8.42 12.81
C LEU A 141 -5.63 7.79 12.31
N LEU A 142 -6.63 8.60 11.97
CA LEU A 142 -7.90 8.10 11.41
C LEU A 142 -7.72 7.49 10.02
N ILE A 143 -6.88 8.09 9.17
CA ILE A 143 -6.53 7.55 7.86
C ILE A 143 -5.83 6.19 8.01
N ALA A 144 -4.85 6.10 8.92
CA ALA A 144 -4.15 4.85 9.20
C ALA A 144 -5.08 3.78 9.78
N ALA A 145 -6.00 4.15 10.67
CA ALA A 145 -6.99 3.25 11.23
C ALA A 145 -7.98 2.73 10.17
N LEU A 146 -8.43 3.61 9.26
CA LEU A 146 -9.29 3.22 8.14
C LEU A 146 -8.58 2.25 7.20
N PHE A 147 -7.32 2.53 6.86
CA PHE A 147 -6.50 1.64 6.05
C PHE A 147 -6.31 0.28 6.72
N ALA A 148 -5.95 0.25 8.00
CA ALA A 148 -5.77 -0.98 8.76
C ALA A 148 -7.07 -1.79 8.89
N ALA A 149 -8.21 -1.13 9.12
CA ALA A 149 -9.51 -1.79 9.19
C ALA A 149 -9.91 -2.41 7.85
N SER A 150 -9.69 -1.70 6.73
CA SER A 150 -9.99 -2.21 5.40
C SER A 150 -9.09 -3.39 5.02
N LEU A 151 -7.81 -3.33 5.37
CA LEU A 151 -6.86 -4.43 5.17
C LEU A 151 -7.23 -5.64 6.03
N HIS A 152 -7.59 -5.41 7.30
CA HIS A 152 -8.05 -6.47 8.21
C HIS A 152 -9.31 -7.17 7.67
N PHE A 153 -10.23 -6.43 7.07
CA PHE A 153 -11.45 -7.00 6.49
C PHE A 153 -11.13 -7.98 5.34
N ILE A 154 -10.14 -7.66 4.50
CA ILE A 154 -9.72 -8.55 3.40
C ILE A 154 -8.91 -9.74 3.94
N MET A 155 -7.98 -9.50 4.86
CA MET A 155 -7.08 -10.55 5.35
C MET A 155 -7.75 -11.47 6.37
N GLY A 156 -8.62 -10.95 7.23
CA GLY A 156 -9.32 -11.70 8.26
C GLY A 156 -10.47 -12.53 7.67
N PRO A 157 -11.67 -11.94 7.50
CA PRO A 157 -12.84 -12.70 7.06
C PRO A 157 -12.72 -13.33 5.68
N ALA A 158 -12.06 -12.67 4.73
CA ALA A 158 -11.93 -13.17 3.37
C ALA A 158 -10.71 -14.10 3.20
N GLY A 159 -9.76 -14.13 4.15
CA GLY A 159 -8.56 -14.98 4.10
C GLY A 159 -7.61 -14.67 2.95
N MET A 160 -7.78 -13.52 2.28
CA MET A 160 -6.99 -13.14 1.12
C MET A 160 -5.86 -12.20 1.52
N HIS A 161 -4.62 -12.59 1.22
CA HIS A 161 -3.48 -11.71 1.39
C HIS A 161 -3.44 -10.71 0.23
N SER A 162 -3.64 -9.43 0.52
CA SER A 162 -3.63 -8.37 -0.48
C SER A 162 -2.40 -7.48 -0.33
N PHE A 163 -1.43 -7.66 -1.21
CA PHE A 163 -0.26 -6.78 -1.30
C PHE A 163 -0.55 -5.50 -2.10
N GLY A 164 -1.57 -5.53 -2.95
CA GLY A 164 -2.01 -4.39 -3.76
C GLY A 164 -2.94 -3.41 -3.04
N HIS A 165 -3.33 -3.69 -1.79
CA HIS A 165 -4.32 -2.88 -1.07
C HIS A 165 -3.93 -1.40 -0.96
N ALA A 166 -2.64 -1.12 -0.70
CA ALA A 166 -2.11 0.23 -0.65
C ALA A 166 -2.23 0.98 -1.98
N ALA A 167 -2.11 0.28 -3.12
CA ALA A 167 -2.25 0.89 -4.43
C ALA A 167 -3.69 1.39 -4.67
N TYR A 168 -4.70 0.61 -4.31
CA TYR A 168 -6.11 1.02 -4.44
C TYR A 168 -6.46 2.17 -3.50
N PHE A 169 -5.93 2.13 -2.28
CA PHE A 169 -6.07 3.22 -1.33
C PHE A 169 -5.45 4.51 -1.86
N GLY A 170 -4.23 4.42 -2.41
CA GLY A 170 -3.53 5.51 -3.06
C GLY A 170 -4.28 6.05 -4.29
N LEU A 171 -4.78 5.18 -5.17
CA LEU A 171 -5.59 5.57 -6.34
C LEU A 171 -6.84 6.36 -5.92
N GLY A 172 -7.52 5.94 -4.86
CA GLY A 172 -8.65 6.69 -4.30
C GLY A 172 -8.24 8.07 -3.81
N ALA A 173 -7.16 8.17 -3.05
CA ALA A 173 -6.66 9.44 -2.52
C ALA A 173 -6.21 10.39 -3.64
N TYR A 174 -5.41 9.91 -4.61
CA TYR A 174 -5.00 10.69 -5.77
C TYR A 174 -6.18 11.08 -6.65
N GLY A 175 -7.14 10.16 -6.85
CA GLY A 175 -8.37 10.44 -7.58
C GLY A 175 -9.16 11.58 -6.96
N ALA A 176 -9.38 11.56 -5.64
CA ALA A 176 -10.03 12.64 -4.93
C ALA A 176 -9.27 13.98 -5.10
N ALA A 177 -7.95 13.97 -4.92
CA ALA A 177 -7.13 15.16 -5.06
C ALA A 177 -7.18 15.74 -6.48
N LEU A 178 -7.16 14.90 -7.52
CA LEU A 178 -7.28 15.33 -8.91
C LEU A 178 -8.66 15.90 -9.22
N LEU A 179 -9.74 15.30 -8.70
CA LEU A 179 -11.10 15.79 -8.90
C LEU A 179 -11.29 17.18 -8.30
N VAL A 180 -10.75 17.42 -7.11
CA VAL A 180 -10.79 18.75 -6.49
C VAL A 180 -9.94 19.75 -7.26
N ARG A 181 -8.70 19.37 -7.62
CA ARG A 181 -7.73 20.29 -8.23
C ARG A 181 -8.04 20.62 -9.69
N SER A 182 -8.44 19.63 -10.50
CA SER A 182 -8.60 19.79 -11.95
C SER A 182 -10.04 20.12 -12.36
N LEU A 183 -11.03 19.59 -11.66
CA LEU A 183 -12.44 19.80 -11.95
C LEU A 183 -13.11 20.80 -11.01
N GLY A 184 -12.40 21.29 -9.97
CA GLY A 184 -12.95 22.23 -9.01
C GLY A 184 -14.13 21.70 -8.19
N LEU A 185 -14.26 20.37 -8.08
CA LEU A 185 -15.34 19.74 -7.35
C LEU A 185 -15.20 19.99 -5.85
N PRO A 186 -16.30 20.17 -5.12
CA PRO A 186 -16.26 20.24 -3.66
C PRO A 186 -15.72 18.92 -3.08
N MET A 187 -15.01 19.01 -1.96
CA MET A 187 -14.31 17.89 -1.32
C MET A 187 -15.25 16.74 -0.97
N GLU A 188 -16.49 17.03 -0.59
CA GLU A 188 -17.52 16.05 -0.23
C GLU A 188 -17.86 15.17 -1.43
N VAL A 189 -17.99 15.77 -2.62
CA VAL A 189 -18.27 15.04 -3.86
C VAL A 189 -17.04 14.21 -4.27
N ALA A 190 -15.85 14.77 -4.17
CA ALA A 190 -14.61 14.08 -4.48
C ALA A 190 -14.41 12.84 -3.60
N LEU A 191 -14.75 12.91 -2.30
CA LEU A 191 -14.70 11.79 -1.36
C LEU A 191 -15.68 10.66 -1.74
N VAL A 192 -16.87 10.99 -2.22
CA VAL A 192 -17.86 9.98 -2.66
C VAL A 192 -17.43 9.32 -3.98
N VAL A 193 -16.75 10.07 -4.86
CA VAL A 193 -16.30 9.57 -6.17
C VAL A 193 -14.97 8.80 -6.05
N ALA A 194 -14.13 9.09 -5.07
CA ALA A 194 -12.83 8.45 -4.87
C ALA A 194 -12.86 6.91 -4.89
N PRO A 195 -13.80 6.22 -4.21
CA PRO A 195 -13.92 4.77 -4.30
C PRO A 195 -14.21 4.25 -5.71
N LEU A 196 -14.94 5.02 -6.53
CA LEU A 196 -15.22 4.64 -7.93
C LEU A 196 -13.95 4.73 -8.78
N VAL A 197 -13.08 5.72 -8.53
CA VAL A 197 -11.77 5.82 -9.19
C VAL A 197 -10.88 4.64 -8.81
N ALA A 198 -10.85 4.28 -7.53
CA ALA A 198 -10.12 3.11 -7.06
C ALA A 198 -10.67 1.80 -7.67
N ALA A 199 -12.00 1.66 -7.76
CA ALA A 199 -12.66 0.51 -8.38
C ALA A 199 -12.37 0.43 -9.88
N ALA A 200 -12.36 1.56 -10.60
CA ALA A 200 -11.98 1.60 -12.01
C ALA A 200 -10.52 1.15 -12.21
N GLY A 201 -9.60 1.60 -11.34
CA GLY A 201 -8.23 1.12 -11.31
C GLY A 201 -8.11 -0.39 -11.05
N ALA A 202 -8.94 -0.93 -10.17
CA ALA A 202 -8.99 -2.35 -9.88
C ALA A 202 -9.54 -3.19 -11.06
N PHE A 203 -10.34 -2.60 -11.93
CA PHE A 203 -10.91 -3.28 -13.10
C PHE A 203 -9.88 -3.43 -14.25
N VAL A 204 -8.86 -2.58 -14.25
CA VAL A 204 -7.78 -2.61 -15.26
C VAL A 204 -6.69 -3.62 -14.90
N TYR A 205 -6.61 -4.01 -13.63
CA TYR A 205 -5.63 -4.96 -13.10
C TYR A 205 -6.24 -6.34 -12.91
#